data_b3d7dd179aa716386cd190a656bb5458
#
_entry.id   b3d7dd179aa716386cd190a656bb5458
#
_cell.length_a   1.000
_cell.length_b   1.000
_cell.length_c   1.000
_cell.angle_alpha   90.00
_cell.angle_beta   90.00
_cell.angle_gamma   90.00
#
_symmetry.space_group_name_H-M   'P 1'
#
loop_
_entity.id
_entity.type
_entity.pdbx_description
1 polymer ?
#
loop_
_entity_poly.entity_id
_entity_poly.type
_entity_poly.pdbx_seq_one_letter_code
_entity_poly.pdbx_strand_id
1 'polypeptide(L)'
;EQAPQPAARPPREQAPEREPEAEADPAVPGQRPAPDYRTEQFSFIEEPDEDSEDVIDWLKFTESRSERREEARRKGRNRMIALIVVAVLVVVGGVGYLWSADMLPGLSGTEEKKAVAVGAQQRDVIVVHLHNTKKGGTSTALLVDNTTTKQGTTVLLPNTLAVAGDDGSTTTLGKSVDDDGRTGTRESVETLLGTKISGTWRLDTPYLEILVEQVGNIEVDTDIDVPDAKKGAAPLVNKGEAQTLSGPMAVAYATYLAPGEAEAKQLARFGEVMRAVLRKISEDPKAATVTVETLAQVLDPSLPEKDLGASLAKLASRAKVGDYKTAMLPVQDDGTLTDAATRSVVKDILGGTVKAPEEGAPLRVAVRNATGNARAGESARIVLVNGGYAFVDSGKAKDEAESVVIYRTAEDKEKATEVAKTLGLSAGAVKKGEPAANADVSAVLGQDYKTG
;
A
#
# COMPACT_ATOMS: atom_id res chain seq x y z
N GLU A 1 -45.43 21.62 50.85
CA GLU A 1 -45.24 22.87 50.08
C GLU A 1 -45.02 22.49 48.62
N GLN A 2 -46.14 22.58 47.86
CA GLN A 2 -46.18 22.20 46.45
C GLN A 2 -45.74 23.38 45.58
N ALA A 3 -44.79 23.19 44.68
CA ALA A 3 -44.47 24.15 43.63
C ALA A 3 -45.45 24.03 42.45
N PRO A 4 -45.86 25.16 41.81
CA PRO A 4 -46.91 25.16 40.79
C PRO A 4 -46.43 24.74 39.41
N GLN A 5 -47.31 24.02 38.69
CA GLN A 5 -47.18 23.64 37.27
C GLN A 5 -47.37 24.86 36.35
N PRO A 6 -46.67 24.96 35.24
CA PRO A 6 -46.93 25.99 34.23
C PRO A 6 -48.10 25.60 33.31
N ALA A 7 -48.91 26.60 32.98
CA ALA A 7 -50.16 26.57 32.24
C ALA A 7 -49.99 26.17 30.75
N ALA A 8 -51.01 25.47 30.25
CA ALA A 8 -51.16 25.06 28.85
C ALA A 8 -51.41 26.27 27.92
N ARG A 9 -50.75 26.25 26.73
CA ARG A 9 -51.01 27.19 25.63
C ARG A 9 -52.26 26.81 24.85
N PRO A 10 -53.05 27.77 24.39
CA PRO A 10 -54.24 27.51 23.57
C PRO A 10 -53.90 27.14 22.11
N PRO A 11 -54.83 26.49 21.38
CA PRO A 11 -54.61 26.02 20.00
C PRO A 11 -54.54 27.18 19.00
N ARG A 12 -53.64 27.11 18.04
CA ARG A 12 -53.58 28.02 16.88
C ARG A 12 -54.68 27.66 15.89
N GLU A 13 -55.49 28.65 15.59
CA GLU A 13 -56.49 28.72 14.55
C GLU A 13 -55.87 28.61 13.15
N GLN A 14 -56.42 27.71 12.32
CA GLN A 14 -56.02 27.55 10.93
C GLN A 14 -56.63 28.65 10.07
N ALA A 15 -55.81 29.39 9.33
CA ALA A 15 -56.23 30.32 8.30
C ALA A 15 -56.47 29.58 6.96
N PRO A 16 -57.45 30.03 6.13
CA PRO A 16 -57.86 29.29 4.94
C PRO A 16 -56.85 29.43 3.76
N GLU A 17 -56.71 28.34 3.00
CA GLU A 17 -56.00 28.26 1.73
C GLU A 17 -56.59 29.26 0.71
N ARG A 18 -55.70 30.06 0.13
CA ARG A 18 -55.99 30.83 -1.10
C ARG A 18 -55.38 30.07 -2.27
N GLU A 19 -56.19 29.76 -3.27
CA GLU A 19 -55.80 29.35 -4.61
C GLU A 19 -54.91 30.43 -5.27
N PRO A 20 -53.86 30.07 -6.00
CA PRO A 20 -53.09 31.03 -6.80
C PRO A 20 -53.76 31.25 -8.15
N GLU A 21 -54.14 32.50 -8.42
CA GLU A 21 -54.48 33.03 -9.74
C GLU A 21 -53.26 32.87 -10.70
N ALA A 22 -53.61 32.47 -11.93
CA ALA A 22 -52.67 32.34 -13.03
C ALA A 22 -52.19 33.73 -13.51
N GLU A 23 -50.91 34.04 -13.37
CA GLU A 23 -50.29 35.17 -14.07
C GLU A 23 -49.66 34.70 -15.39
N ALA A 24 -49.96 35.49 -16.43
CA ALA A 24 -49.61 35.28 -17.80
C ALA A 24 -48.09 35.45 -18.06
N ASP A 25 -47.54 34.52 -18.82
CA ASP A 25 -46.17 34.54 -19.34
C ASP A 25 -45.98 35.64 -20.41
N PRO A 26 -44.89 36.41 -20.41
CA PRO A 26 -44.54 37.28 -21.53
C PRO A 26 -43.93 36.53 -22.66
N ALA A 27 -44.43 36.77 -23.86
CA ALA A 27 -44.05 36.19 -25.13
C ALA A 27 -42.56 36.27 -25.48
N VAL A 28 -41.96 35.11 -25.85
CA VAL A 28 -40.65 35.01 -26.51
C VAL A 28 -40.87 34.91 -28.03
N PRO A 29 -40.26 35.77 -28.86
CA PRO A 29 -40.42 35.69 -30.31
C PRO A 29 -39.47 34.65 -30.95
N GLY A 30 -40.04 33.81 -31.78
CA GLY A 30 -39.32 33.18 -32.87
C GLY A 30 -38.90 31.74 -32.77
N GLN A 31 -39.83 30.80 -32.74
CA GLN A 31 -39.55 29.44 -33.22
C GLN A 31 -40.31 29.16 -34.51
N ARG A 32 -39.53 28.77 -35.55
CA ARG A 32 -40.08 28.27 -36.81
C ARG A 32 -40.72 26.89 -36.60
N PRO A 33 -41.82 26.55 -37.27
CA PRO A 33 -42.49 25.26 -37.12
C PRO A 33 -41.65 24.15 -37.76
N ALA A 34 -41.58 23.00 -37.07
CA ALA A 34 -40.94 21.79 -37.55
C ALA A 34 -41.83 21.14 -38.67
N PRO A 35 -41.22 20.51 -39.66
CA PRO A 35 -41.99 19.82 -40.73
C PRO A 35 -42.56 18.50 -40.21
N ASP A 36 -43.82 18.27 -40.55
CA ASP A 36 -44.60 17.04 -40.37
C ASP A 36 -43.98 15.90 -41.19
N TYR A 37 -43.47 14.88 -40.54
CA TYR A 37 -43.13 13.62 -41.21
C TYR A 37 -44.31 12.66 -41.16
N ARG A 38 -45.02 12.53 -42.28
CA ARG A 38 -45.95 11.43 -42.53
C ARG A 38 -45.16 10.16 -42.79
N THR A 39 -45.42 9.13 -42.02
CA THR A 39 -44.95 7.77 -42.26
C THR A 39 -45.71 7.16 -43.41
N GLU A 40 -45.10 7.02 -44.56
CA GLU A 40 -45.64 6.19 -45.64
C GLU A 40 -45.18 4.75 -45.51
N GLN A 41 -46.14 3.85 -45.54
CA GLN A 41 -45.96 2.41 -45.47
C GLN A 41 -45.23 1.93 -46.72
N PHE A 42 -44.07 1.28 -46.54
CA PHE A 42 -43.48 0.49 -47.61
C PHE A 42 -43.99 -0.94 -47.54
N SER A 43 -44.71 -1.36 -48.58
CA SER A 43 -45.09 -2.73 -48.84
C SER A 43 -43.91 -3.50 -49.44
N PHE A 44 -43.65 -4.68 -48.91
CA PHE A 44 -42.70 -5.66 -49.43
C PHE A 44 -43.20 -6.20 -50.77
N ILE A 45 -42.33 -6.24 -51.77
CA ILE A 45 -42.51 -7.04 -52.98
C ILE A 45 -41.45 -8.14 -52.94
N GLU A 46 -41.92 -9.39 -53.00
CA GLU A 46 -41.13 -10.61 -53.12
C GLU A 46 -40.52 -10.76 -54.54
N GLU A 47 -39.37 -11.39 -54.52
CA GLU A 47 -38.37 -11.82 -55.48
C GLU A 47 -38.81 -12.16 -56.90
N PRO A 48 -37.87 -12.33 -57.91
CA PRO A 48 -37.00 -13.51 -57.94
C PRO A 48 -35.56 -13.33 -58.50
N ASP A 49 -34.77 -14.32 -58.13
CA ASP A 49 -33.49 -14.88 -58.58
C ASP A 49 -32.76 -14.32 -59.84
N GLU A 50 -31.47 -14.23 -59.73
CA GLU A 50 -30.37 -14.85 -60.44
C GLU A 50 -29.13 -13.95 -60.64
N ASP A 51 -28.02 -14.51 -60.21
CA ASP A 51 -26.62 -14.35 -60.63
C ASP A 51 -26.09 -12.96 -61.05
N SER A 52 -25.31 -12.36 -60.20
CA SER A 52 -24.03 -11.76 -60.60
C SER A 52 -23.13 -11.49 -59.38
N GLU A 53 -21.96 -12.08 -59.44
CA GLU A 53 -20.80 -11.82 -58.61
C GLU A 53 -20.37 -10.36 -58.77
N ASP A 54 -20.65 -9.52 -57.76
CA ASP A 54 -19.89 -8.30 -57.40
C ASP A 54 -20.50 -7.70 -56.14
N VAL A 55 -20.35 -8.41 -55.00
CA VAL A 55 -20.63 -7.83 -53.70
C VAL A 55 -19.47 -6.92 -53.34
N ILE A 56 -19.59 -5.65 -53.65
CA ILE A 56 -18.70 -4.62 -53.12
C ILE A 56 -18.89 -4.58 -51.62
N ASP A 57 -17.85 -5.05 -50.91
CA ASP A 57 -17.77 -5.14 -49.45
C ASP A 57 -17.76 -3.73 -48.82
N TRP A 58 -18.95 -3.19 -48.58
CA TRP A 58 -19.17 -1.88 -47.96
C TRP A 58 -18.64 -1.79 -46.53
N LEU A 59 -18.29 -2.91 -45.90
CA LEU A 59 -17.72 -2.96 -44.54
C LEU A 59 -16.25 -2.51 -44.47
N LYS A 60 -15.55 -2.42 -45.60
CA LYS A 60 -14.15 -1.95 -45.64
C LYS A 60 -13.99 -0.43 -45.71
N PHE A 61 -15.06 0.35 -45.86
CA PHE A 61 -14.98 1.80 -46.04
C PHE A 61 -15.36 2.63 -44.81
N THR A 62 -15.65 2.01 -43.69
CA THR A 62 -15.97 2.75 -42.44
C THR A 62 -14.82 2.83 -41.45
N GLU A 63 -13.56 2.71 -41.89
CA GLU A 63 -12.46 3.20 -41.06
C GLU A 63 -12.53 4.73 -40.94
N SER A 64 -13.02 5.19 -39.80
CA SER A 64 -13.22 6.61 -39.56
C SER A 64 -11.87 7.35 -39.62
N ARG A 65 -11.90 8.56 -40.16
CA ARG A 65 -10.72 9.45 -40.21
C ARG A 65 -10.10 9.72 -38.83
N SER A 66 -10.82 9.40 -37.76
CA SER A 66 -10.35 9.47 -36.37
C SER A 66 -9.37 8.33 -36.02
N GLU A 67 -9.64 7.08 -36.42
CA GLU A 67 -8.76 5.95 -36.17
C GLU A 67 -7.40 6.09 -36.86
N ARG A 68 -7.37 6.57 -38.09
CA ARG A 68 -6.10 6.85 -38.79
C ARG A 68 -5.27 7.94 -38.12
N ARG A 69 -5.91 8.93 -37.48
CA ARG A 69 -5.21 9.98 -36.71
C ARG A 69 -4.68 9.46 -35.40
N GLU A 70 -5.39 8.56 -34.73
CA GLU A 70 -4.94 7.95 -33.48
C GLU A 70 -3.80 6.95 -33.70
N GLU A 71 -3.88 6.13 -34.76
CA GLU A 71 -2.77 5.24 -35.13
C GLU A 71 -1.50 6.02 -35.54
N ALA A 72 -1.65 7.10 -36.28
CA ALA A 72 -0.53 7.96 -36.63
C ALA A 72 0.11 8.62 -35.39
N ARG A 73 -0.71 9.04 -34.42
CA ARG A 73 -0.22 9.58 -33.13
C ARG A 73 0.46 8.52 -32.27
N ARG A 74 -0.06 7.29 -32.20
CA ARG A 74 0.57 6.17 -31.48
C ARG A 74 1.90 5.77 -32.13
N LYS A 75 1.95 5.66 -33.45
CA LYS A 75 3.21 5.38 -34.19
C LYS A 75 4.22 6.52 -34.04
N GLY A 76 3.78 7.79 -34.04
CA GLY A 76 4.64 8.95 -33.81
C GLY A 76 5.23 8.97 -32.39
N ARG A 77 4.41 8.72 -31.37
CA ARG A 77 4.85 8.68 -29.96
C ARG A 77 5.81 7.51 -29.71
N ASN A 78 5.54 6.34 -30.25
CA ASN A 78 6.44 5.17 -30.10
C ASN A 78 7.78 5.39 -30.82
N ARG A 79 7.80 6.07 -31.98
CA ARG A 79 9.05 6.47 -32.64
C ARG A 79 9.81 7.52 -31.85
N MET A 80 9.14 8.47 -31.22
CA MET A 80 9.77 9.48 -30.35
C MET A 80 10.36 8.82 -29.12
N ILE A 81 9.64 7.91 -28.45
CA ILE A 81 10.15 7.14 -27.30
C ILE A 81 11.35 6.30 -27.72
N ALA A 82 11.28 5.60 -28.86
CA ALA A 82 12.41 4.81 -29.36
C ALA A 82 13.64 5.67 -29.66
N LEU A 83 13.47 6.88 -30.24
CA LEU A 83 14.56 7.83 -30.45
C LEU A 83 15.15 8.34 -29.13
N ILE A 84 14.33 8.63 -28.13
CA ILE A 84 14.81 9.03 -26.80
C ILE A 84 15.61 7.90 -26.15
N VAL A 85 15.12 6.65 -26.23
CA VAL A 85 15.82 5.49 -25.69
C VAL A 85 17.15 5.28 -26.40
N VAL A 86 17.21 5.39 -27.73
CA VAL A 86 18.45 5.31 -28.50
C VAL A 86 19.39 6.46 -28.14
N ALA A 87 18.91 7.68 -28.01
CA ALA A 87 19.72 8.83 -27.58
C ALA A 87 20.32 8.63 -26.18
N VAL A 88 19.52 8.12 -25.23
CA VAL A 88 20.00 7.78 -23.89
C VAL A 88 21.05 6.68 -23.93
N LEU A 89 20.84 5.62 -24.72
CA LEU A 89 21.83 4.55 -24.88
C LEU A 89 23.13 5.03 -25.53
N VAL A 90 23.05 5.94 -26.51
CA VAL A 90 24.24 6.57 -27.13
C VAL A 90 25.00 7.45 -26.13
N VAL A 91 24.28 8.21 -25.28
CA VAL A 91 24.92 9.04 -24.24
C VAL A 91 25.55 8.14 -23.17
N VAL A 92 24.83 7.12 -22.68
CA VAL A 92 25.37 6.18 -21.67
C VAL A 92 26.52 5.35 -22.24
N GLY A 93 26.40 4.87 -23.48
CA GLY A 93 27.46 4.12 -24.17
C GLY A 93 28.67 4.99 -24.49
N GLY A 94 28.43 6.25 -24.91
CA GLY A 94 29.48 7.23 -25.18
C GLY A 94 30.24 7.63 -23.93
N VAL A 95 29.54 7.92 -22.84
CA VAL A 95 30.16 8.22 -21.54
C VAL A 95 30.90 6.99 -20.98
N GLY A 96 30.30 5.81 -21.08
CA GLY A 96 30.94 4.57 -20.65
C GLY A 96 32.21 4.23 -21.48
N TYR A 97 32.20 4.48 -22.79
CA TYR A 97 33.37 4.31 -23.66
C TYR A 97 34.48 5.32 -23.34
N LEU A 98 34.16 6.60 -23.17
CA LEU A 98 35.10 7.63 -22.79
C LEU A 98 35.74 7.39 -21.42
N TRP A 99 34.96 6.78 -20.51
CA TRP A 99 35.43 6.39 -19.18
C TRP A 99 36.35 5.16 -19.25
N SER A 100 36.04 4.17 -20.09
CA SER A 100 36.87 2.97 -20.28
C SER A 100 38.13 3.25 -21.08
N ALA A 101 38.15 4.33 -21.86
CA ALA A 101 39.26 4.75 -22.70
C ALA A 101 40.22 5.79 -22.05
N ASP A 102 40.00 6.13 -20.76
CA ASP A 102 40.77 7.11 -19.97
C ASP A 102 40.99 8.47 -20.65
N MET A 103 40.03 8.87 -21.52
CA MET A 103 40.12 10.10 -22.33
C MET A 103 39.42 11.31 -21.68
N LEU A 104 39.01 11.26 -20.40
CA LEU A 104 38.50 12.41 -19.68
C LEU A 104 39.62 13.18 -18.99
N PRO A 105 40.03 14.38 -19.48
CA PRO A 105 41.06 15.16 -18.83
C PRO A 105 40.57 15.70 -17.50
N GLY A 106 41.18 15.23 -16.40
CA GLY A 106 40.94 15.81 -15.05
C GLY A 106 40.64 14.83 -13.91
N LEU A 107 40.71 13.50 -14.13
CA LEU A 107 40.37 12.52 -13.08
C LEU A 107 41.45 11.46 -12.81
N SER A 108 42.71 11.78 -13.05
CA SER A 108 43.83 10.95 -12.59
C SER A 108 44.43 11.56 -11.32
N GLY A 109 43.74 11.30 -10.21
CA GLY A 109 44.24 11.54 -8.86
C GLY A 109 43.72 10.44 -7.99
N THR A 110 44.64 9.59 -7.50
CA THR A 110 44.41 8.58 -6.49
C THR A 110 43.97 9.28 -5.19
N GLU A 111 42.69 9.62 -5.11
CA GLU A 111 42.02 9.91 -3.84
C GLU A 111 40.93 8.86 -3.66
N GLU A 112 40.93 8.24 -2.49
CA GLU A 112 39.85 7.39 -2.02
C GLU A 112 38.53 8.05 -2.38
N LYS A 113 37.71 7.41 -3.22
CA LYS A 113 36.36 7.83 -3.52
C LYS A 113 35.57 7.81 -2.22
N LYS A 114 35.65 8.90 -1.46
CA LYS A 114 34.54 9.28 -0.59
C LYS A 114 33.33 9.29 -1.51
N ALA A 115 32.44 8.32 -1.30
CA ALA A 115 31.11 8.35 -1.89
C ALA A 115 30.60 9.77 -1.73
N VAL A 116 30.39 10.47 -2.87
CA VAL A 116 29.71 11.76 -2.85
C VAL A 116 28.42 11.45 -2.14
N ALA A 117 28.29 11.94 -0.91
CA ALA A 117 27.05 11.88 -0.17
C ALA A 117 26.02 12.59 -1.04
N VAL A 118 25.22 11.79 -1.75
CA VAL A 118 23.97 12.31 -2.33
C VAL A 118 23.27 12.92 -1.15
N GLY A 119 23.14 14.25 -1.13
CA GLY A 119 22.65 15.01 0.01
C GLY A 119 21.42 14.35 0.57
N ALA A 120 21.35 14.23 1.89
CA ALA A 120 20.29 13.50 2.58
C ALA A 120 18.94 13.91 1.99
N GLN A 121 18.27 12.96 1.30
CA GLN A 121 16.97 13.24 0.68
C GLN A 121 15.96 13.48 1.80
N GLN A 122 15.23 14.58 1.70
CA GLN A 122 14.17 14.88 2.65
C GLN A 122 12.94 14.04 2.34
N ARG A 123 12.52 13.28 3.31
CA ARG A 123 11.32 12.41 3.25
C ARG A 123 10.42 12.70 4.43
N ASP A 124 9.12 12.74 4.16
CA ASP A 124 8.07 12.79 5.17
C ASP A 124 7.37 11.43 5.14
N VAL A 125 7.38 10.73 6.26
CA VAL A 125 6.86 9.36 6.37
C VAL A 125 5.83 9.32 7.48
N ILE A 126 4.62 8.90 7.18
CA ILE A 126 3.59 8.61 8.18
C ILE A 126 3.16 7.14 8.07
N VAL A 127 2.88 6.51 9.21
CA VAL A 127 2.31 5.16 9.22
C VAL A 127 0.79 5.24 9.31
N VAL A 128 0.12 4.45 8.47
CA VAL A 128 -1.34 4.31 8.46
C VAL A 128 -1.70 2.89 8.84
N HIS A 129 -2.61 2.75 9.80
CA HIS A 129 -3.21 1.49 10.21
C HIS A 129 -4.71 1.52 9.86
N LEU A 130 -5.13 0.79 8.82
CA LEU A 130 -6.54 0.54 8.55
C LEU A 130 -7.02 -0.58 9.47
N HIS A 131 -7.78 -0.22 10.50
CA HIS A 131 -8.36 -1.18 11.44
C HIS A 131 -9.79 -1.56 11.02
N ASN A 132 -10.03 -2.87 10.84
CA ASN A 132 -11.35 -3.39 10.51
C ASN A 132 -12.21 -3.56 11.78
N THR A 133 -13.06 -2.59 12.06
CA THR A 133 -13.89 -2.58 13.27
C THR A 133 -14.97 -3.67 13.30
N LYS A 134 -15.31 -4.26 12.15
CA LYS A 134 -16.37 -5.30 12.07
C LYS A 134 -15.81 -6.72 12.20
N LYS A 135 -14.65 -6.99 11.61
CA LYS A 135 -14.07 -8.34 11.55
C LYS A 135 -12.78 -8.47 12.34
N GLY A 136 -12.26 -7.37 12.86
CA GLY A 136 -10.93 -7.31 13.44
C GLY A 136 -9.82 -7.33 12.38
N GLY A 137 -8.59 -7.22 12.86
CA GLY A 137 -7.40 -7.17 12.01
C GLY A 137 -7.07 -5.77 11.51
N THR A 138 -5.82 -5.57 11.17
CA THR A 138 -5.28 -4.29 10.74
C THR A 138 -4.44 -4.47 9.49
N SER A 139 -4.54 -3.54 8.56
CA SER A 139 -3.65 -3.43 7.39
C SER A 139 -2.77 -2.21 7.57
N THR A 140 -1.46 -2.37 7.47
CA THR A 140 -0.49 -1.31 7.73
C THR A 140 0.21 -0.87 6.45
N ALA A 141 0.37 0.44 6.28
CA ALA A 141 1.14 1.04 5.21
C ALA A 141 1.93 2.25 5.70
N LEU A 142 3.06 2.54 5.04
CA LEU A 142 3.77 3.80 5.16
C LEU A 142 3.43 4.68 3.96
N LEU A 143 3.03 5.91 4.23
CA LEU A 143 2.86 6.94 3.22
C LEU A 143 4.12 7.81 3.21
N VAL A 144 4.82 7.83 2.09
CA VAL A 144 6.14 8.46 1.94
C VAL A 144 6.05 9.57 0.91
N ASP A 145 6.30 10.82 1.31
CA ASP A 145 6.57 11.92 0.38
C ASP A 145 8.08 12.19 0.34
N ASN A 146 8.71 11.87 -0.78
CA ASN A 146 10.10 12.27 -1.02
C ASN A 146 10.09 13.66 -1.68
N THR A 147 10.34 14.69 -0.87
CA THR A 147 10.33 16.07 -1.32
C THR A 147 11.47 16.40 -2.27
N THR A 148 12.59 15.68 -2.20
CA THR A 148 13.76 15.85 -3.06
C THR A 148 13.50 15.33 -4.47
N THR A 149 12.97 14.11 -4.60
CA THR A 149 12.67 13.49 -5.90
C THR A 149 11.27 13.81 -6.39
N LYS A 150 10.45 14.48 -5.57
CA LYS A 150 9.04 14.77 -5.82
C LYS A 150 8.19 13.53 -6.10
N GLN A 151 8.52 12.41 -5.46
CA GLN A 151 7.80 11.14 -5.57
C GLN A 151 7.04 10.81 -4.30
N GLY A 152 5.80 10.37 -4.45
CA GLY A 152 5.00 9.77 -3.39
C GLY A 152 5.02 8.24 -3.50
N THR A 153 4.99 7.56 -2.37
CA THR A 153 4.93 6.09 -2.35
C THR A 153 4.10 5.60 -1.17
N THR A 154 3.18 4.67 -1.42
CA THR A 154 2.61 3.82 -0.37
C THR A 154 3.45 2.56 -0.28
N VAL A 155 4.07 2.31 0.87
CA VAL A 155 4.76 1.05 1.16
C VAL A 155 3.85 0.20 2.03
N LEU A 156 3.35 -0.91 1.50
CA LEU A 156 2.47 -1.84 2.19
C LEU A 156 3.31 -2.79 3.05
N LEU A 157 2.96 -2.90 4.32
CA LEU A 157 3.68 -3.74 5.28
C LEU A 157 2.84 -4.99 5.61
N PRO A 158 3.31 -6.21 5.24
CA PRO A 158 2.62 -7.45 5.62
C PRO A 158 2.52 -7.61 7.14
N ASN A 159 1.40 -8.12 7.64
CA ASN A 159 1.22 -8.39 9.07
C ASN A 159 2.18 -9.45 9.62
N THR A 160 2.75 -10.27 8.74
CA THR A 160 3.80 -11.26 9.06
C THR A 160 5.17 -10.63 9.29
N LEU A 161 5.37 -9.33 8.98
CA LEU A 161 6.65 -8.65 9.18
C LEU A 161 7.09 -8.78 10.65
N ALA A 162 8.29 -9.28 10.86
CA ALA A 162 8.89 -9.42 12.18
C ALA A 162 9.37 -8.04 12.68
N VAL A 163 8.86 -7.62 13.83
CA VAL A 163 9.21 -6.37 14.51
C VAL A 163 9.58 -6.63 15.96
N ALA A 164 10.30 -5.72 16.60
CA ALA A 164 10.60 -5.81 18.02
C ALA A 164 9.35 -5.41 18.82
N GLY A 165 8.98 -6.21 19.83
CA GLY A 165 7.98 -5.82 20.82
C GLY A 165 8.59 -4.92 21.90
N ASP A 166 7.73 -4.27 22.69
CA ASP A 166 8.16 -3.37 23.79
C ASP A 166 8.97 -4.10 24.87
N ASP A 167 8.77 -5.40 25.01
CA ASP A 167 9.50 -6.27 25.94
C ASP A 167 10.87 -6.75 25.39
N GLY A 168 11.27 -6.27 24.20
CA GLY A 168 12.49 -6.68 23.50
C GLY A 168 12.38 -8.06 22.83
N SER A 169 11.22 -8.72 22.88
CA SER A 169 10.96 -9.92 22.10
C SER A 169 10.66 -9.56 20.65
N THR A 170 10.74 -10.52 19.74
CA THR A 170 10.25 -10.31 18.38
C THR A 170 8.82 -10.82 18.25
N THR A 171 7.97 -10.00 17.66
CA THR A 171 6.58 -10.30 17.36
C THR A 171 6.30 -10.02 15.88
N THR A 172 5.09 -10.32 15.41
CA THR A 172 4.65 -9.92 14.08
C THR A 172 4.06 -8.51 14.11
N LEU A 173 4.14 -7.78 13.01
CA LEU A 173 3.57 -6.43 12.89
C LEU A 173 2.08 -6.41 13.28
N GLY A 174 1.29 -7.38 12.79
CA GLY A 174 -0.13 -7.47 13.12
C GLY A 174 -0.37 -7.60 14.62
N LYS A 175 0.43 -8.42 15.30
CA LYS A 175 0.33 -8.61 16.74
C LYS A 175 0.84 -7.40 17.53
N SER A 176 1.92 -6.76 17.09
CA SER A 176 2.44 -5.53 17.70
C SER A 176 1.42 -4.40 17.70
N VAL A 177 0.63 -4.24 16.62
CA VAL A 177 -0.44 -3.23 16.57
C VAL A 177 -1.51 -3.48 17.63
N ASP A 178 -1.81 -4.74 17.94
CA ASP A 178 -2.82 -5.12 18.92
C ASP A 178 -2.27 -5.05 20.37
N ASP A 179 -1.03 -5.49 20.59
CA ASP A 179 -0.42 -5.66 21.94
C ASP A 179 0.34 -4.41 22.41
N ASP A 180 1.24 -3.86 21.57
CA ASP A 180 2.14 -2.72 21.92
C ASP A 180 1.48 -1.36 21.62
N GLY A 181 0.39 -1.40 20.89
CA GLY A 181 -0.34 -0.20 20.50
C GLY A 181 0.40 0.64 19.43
N ARG A 182 -0.13 1.82 19.14
CA ARG A 182 0.30 2.66 18.02
C ARG A 182 1.72 3.20 18.13
N THR A 183 2.12 3.59 19.32
CA THR A 183 3.45 4.21 19.57
C THR A 183 4.54 3.15 19.51
N GLY A 184 4.39 2.05 20.26
CA GLY A 184 5.36 0.95 20.25
C GLY A 184 5.55 0.36 18.87
N THR A 185 4.47 0.09 18.14
CA THR A 185 4.55 -0.40 16.76
C THR A 185 5.28 0.58 15.84
N ARG A 186 5.02 1.89 15.93
CA ARG A 186 5.71 2.90 15.12
C ARG A 186 7.22 2.86 15.41
N GLU A 187 7.63 2.87 16.66
CA GLU A 187 9.03 2.85 17.08
C GLU A 187 9.74 1.57 16.63
N SER A 188 9.05 0.44 16.70
CA SER A 188 9.55 -0.84 16.20
C SER A 188 9.77 -0.83 14.69
N VAL A 189 8.83 -0.27 13.92
CA VAL A 189 8.96 -0.11 12.46
C VAL A 189 10.07 0.90 12.12
N GLU A 190 10.18 2.02 12.86
CA GLU A 190 11.29 2.98 12.72
C GLU A 190 12.65 2.31 12.91
N THR A 191 12.77 1.52 13.97
CA THR A 191 14.00 0.81 14.30
C THR A 191 14.36 -0.21 13.22
N LEU A 192 13.39 -1.03 12.81
CA LEU A 192 13.61 -2.06 11.78
C LEU A 192 14.01 -1.46 10.44
N LEU A 193 13.32 -0.42 10.00
CA LEU A 193 13.52 0.17 8.66
C LEU A 193 14.57 1.29 8.67
N GLY A 194 15.07 1.70 9.84
CA GLY A 194 16.05 2.78 10.00
C GLY A 194 15.59 4.11 9.40
N THR A 195 14.28 4.37 9.39
CA THR A 195 13.67 5.58 8.86
C THR A 195 12.83 6.25 9.94
N LYS A 196 12.83 7.58 9.98
CA LYS A 196 12.00 8.33 10.90
C LYS A 196 10.56 8.39 10.39
N ILE A 197 9.59 8.06 11.25
CA ILE A 197 8.16 8.16 10.98
C ILE A 197 7.60 9.36 11.75
N SER A 198 7.06 10.33 11.02
CA SER A 198 6.59 11.60 11.60
C SER A 198 5.39 11.45 12.52
N GLY A 199 4.58 10.41 12.30
CA GLY A 199 3.45 10.11 13.15
C GLY A 199 2.60 8.94 12.66
N THR A 200 1.57 8.62 13.46
CA THR A 200 0.67 7.48 13.22
C THR A 200 -0.74 7.96 12.91
N TRP A 201 -1.31 7.48 11.83
CA TRP A 201 -2.71 7.64 11.48
C TRP A 201 -3.46 6.31 11.63
N ARG A 202 -4.25 6.17 12.68
CA ARG A 202 -5.18 5.06 12.80
C ARG A 202 -6.45 5.41 12.00
N LEU A 203 -6.70 4.68 10.94
CA LEU A 203 -7.86 4.82 10.08
C LEU A 203 -8.81 3.64 10.32
N ASP A 204 -9.78 3.79 11.21
CA ASP A 204 -10.81 2.77 11.40
C ASP A 204 -11.75 2.75 10.18
N THR A 205 -12.28 1.58 9.83
CA THR A 205 -13.12 1.41 8.63
C THR A 205 -14.28 2.40 8.50
N PRO A 206 -14.98 2.85 9.56
CA PRO A 206 -16.00 3.91 9.43
C PRO A 206 -15.43 5.25 8.97
N TYR A 207 -14.22 5.61 9.37
CA TYR A 207 -13.58 6.86 8.93
C TYR A 207 -13.12 6.77 7.48
N LEU A 208 -12.65 5.60 7.02
CA LEU A 208 -12.36 5.39 5.60
C LEU A 208 -13.64 5.53 4.76
N GLU A 209 -14.76 5.00 5.23
CA GLU A 209 -16.06 5.13 4.59
C GLU A 209 -16.45 6.61 4.41
N ILE A 210 -16.41 7.38 5.50
CA ILE A 210 -16.69 8.83 5.50
C ILE A 210 -15.71 9.58 4.58
N LEU A 211 -14.42 9.27 4.66
CA LEU A 211 -13.39 9.92 3.84
C LEU A 211 -13.65 9.73 2.34
N VAL A 212 -13.98 8.51 1.91
CA VAL A 212 -14.32 8.21 0.52
C VAL A 212 -15.56 8.98 0.06
N GLU A 213 -16.59 9.09 0.90
CA GLU A 213 -17.78 9.87 0.59
C GLU A 213 -17.50 11.36 0.49
N GLN A 214 -16.69 11.91 1.41
CA GLN A 214 -16.30 13.33 1.40
C GLN A 214 -15.52 13.73 0.15
N VAL A 215 -14.66 12.86 -0.37
CA VAL A 215 -13.92 13.14 -1.60
C VAL A 215 -14.74 12.87 -2.87
N GLY A 216 -16.02 12.49 -2.75
CA GLY A 216 -16.96 12.27 -3.86
C GLY A 216 -16.81 10.92 -4.53
N ASN A 217 -16.60 9.86 -3.76
CA ASN A 217 -16.31 8.50 -4.21
C ASN A 217 -14.94 8.38 -4.91
N ILE A 218 -14.49 7.16 -5.11
CA ILE A 218 -13.20 6.86 -5.75
C ILE A 218 -13.39 5.94 -6.95
N GLU A 219 -12.46 5.99 -7.89
CA GLU A 219 -12.41 5.11 -9.04
C GLU A 219 -11.20 4.19 -8.93
N VAL A 220 -11.43 2.87 -9.01
CA VAL A 220 -10.43 1.83 -8.81
C VAL A 220 -10.62 0.71 -9.83
N ASP A 221 -9.53 0.17 -10.35
CA ASP A 221 -9.54 -1.07 -11.10
C ASP A 221 -9.60 -2.23 -10.11
N THR A 222 -10.73 -2.92 -10.05
CA THR A 222 -10.98 -3.98 -9.07
C THR A 222 -10.60 -5.34 -9.60
N ASP A 223 -9.85 -6.11 -8.82
CA ASP A 223 -9.29 -7.41 -9.22
C ASP A 223 -10.23 -8.61 -8.93
N ILE A 224 -11.27 -8.40 -8.12
CA ILE A 224 -12.16 -9.45 -7.64
C ILE A 224 -13.57 -8.92 -7.37
N ASP A 225 -14.58 -9.81 -7.50
CA ASP A 225 -15.92 -9.53 -7.01
C ASP A 225 -15.97 -9.64 -5.48
N VAL A 226 -16.48 -8.61 -4.80
CA VAL A 226 -16.69 -8.63 -3.36
C VAL A 226 -18.17 -8.97 -3.09
N PRO A 227 -18.47 -10.09 -2.43
CA PRO A 227 -19.86 -10.48 -2.19
C PRO A 227 -20.56 -9.51 -1.24
N ASP A 228 -21.85 -9.31 -1.45
CA ASP A 228 -22.72 -8.63 -0.50
C ASP A 228 -22.95 -9.50 0.75
N ALA A 229 -23.17 -8.86 1.90
CA ALA A 229 -23.52 -9.57 3.12
C ALA A 229 -24.88 -10.30 3.02
N LYS A 230 -25.77 -9.84 2.14
CA LYS A 230 -27.06 -10.46 1.89
C LYS A 230 -26.92 -11.63 0.93
N LYS A 231 -27.20 -12.83 1.43
CA LYS A 231 -27.10 -14.06 0.63
C LYS A 231 -27.96 -14.00 -0.63
N GLY A 232 -27.35 -14.21 -1.79
CA GLY A 232 -28.02 -14.22 -3.09
C GLY A 232 -28.18 -12.84 -3.72
N ALA A 233 -27.67 -11.76 -3.11
CA ALA A 233 -27.55 -10.47 -3.75
C ALA A 233 -26.42 -10.45 -4.80
N ALA A 234 -26.46 -9.49 -5.72
CA ALA A 234 -25.35 -9.20 -6.59
C ALA A 234 -24.11 -8.80 -5.76
N PRO A 235 -22.89 -8.97 -6.30
CA PRO A 235 -21.69 -8.50 -5.62
C PRO A 235 -21.82 -7.02 -5.21
N LEU A 236 -21.33 -6.70 -4.01
CA LEU A 236 -21.25 -5.32 -3.53
C LEU A 236 -20.25 -4.51 -4.37
N VAL A 237 -19.15 -5.14 -4.76
CA VAL A 237 -18.17 -4.59 -5.70
C VAL A 237 -17.97 -5.60 -6.81
N ASN A 238 -18.10 -5.16 -8.07
CA ASN A 238 -17.81 -5.99 -9.23
C ASN A 238 -16.34 -5.89 -9.60
N LYS A 239 -15.76 -6.98 -10.07
CA LYS A 239 -14.45 -6.96 -10.73
C LYS A 239 -14.55 -6.18 -12.04
N GLY A 240 -13.59 -5.29 -12.31
CA GLY A 240 -13.55 -4.51 -13.56
C GLY A 240 -12.63 -3.32 -13.50
N GLU A 241 -12.42 -2.70 -14.66
CA GLU A 241 -11.69 -1.44 -14.78
C GLU A 241 -12.59 -0.26 -14.39
N ALA A 242 -11.99 0.79 -13.84
CA ALA A 242 -12.63 2.07 -13.52
C ALA A 242 -13.94 1.94 -12.72
N GLN A 243 -13.99 1.03 -11.75
CA GLN A 243 -15.16 0.85 -10.90
C GLN A 243 -15.28 2.04 -9.93
N THR A 244 -16.44 2.68 -9.91
CA THR A 244 -16.73 3.73 -8.93
C THR A 244 -17.15 3.10 -7.62
N LEU A 245 -16.37 3.33 -6.56
CA LEU A 245 -16.62 2.81 -5.22
C LEU A 245 -17.12 3.93 -4.30
N SER A 246 -18.29 3.71 -3.69
CA SER A 246 -18.78 4.50 -2.56
C SER A 246 -18.01 4.15 -1.28
N GLY A 247 -18.21 4.87 -0.19
CA GLY A 247 -17.57 4.61 1.10
C GLY A 247 -17.67 3.14 1.55
N PRO A 248 -18.89 2.57 1.66
CA PRO A 248 -19.07 1.15 2.02
C PRO A 248 -18.40 0.17 1.05
N MET A 249 -18.46 0.46 -0.26
CA MET A 249 -17.81 -0.37 -1.29
C MET A 249 -16.29 -0.34 -1.18
N ALA A 250 -15.72 0.85 -0.94
CA ALA A 250 -14.27 1.02 -0.78
C ALA A 250 -13.75 0.28 0.47
N VAL A 251 -14.47 0.39 1.60
CA VAL A 251 -14.15 -0.36 2.83
C VAL A 251 -14.25 -1.87 2.58
N ALA A 252 -15.34 -2.32 1.94
CA ALA A 252 -15.50 -3.74 1.63
C ALA A 252 -14.36 -4.25 0.75
N TYR A 253 -13.98 -3.53 -0.29
CA TYR A 253 -12.89 -3.90 -1.19
C TYR A 253 -11.53 -3.89 -0.51
N ALA A 254 -11.20 -2.84 0.25
CA ALA A 254 -9.92 -2.71 0.96
C ALA A 254 -9.69 -3.80 2.01
N THR A 255 -10.78 -4.33 2.60
CA THR A 255 -10.70 -5.32 3.69
C THR A 255 -11.09 -6.74 3.26
N TYR A 256 -11.42 -6.96 1.99
CA TYR A 256 -11.83 -8.27 1.51
C TYR A 256 -10.64 -9.21 1.35
N LEU A 257 -10.72 -10.35 2.00
CA LEU A 257 -9.83 -11.49 1.82
C LEU A 257 -10.68 -12.69 1.43
N ALA A 258 -10.48 -13.19 0.21
CA ALA A 258 -11.21 -14.36 -0.27
C ALA A 258 -10.72 -15.66 0.42
N PRO A 259 -11.55 -16.69 0.54
CA PRO A 259 -11.13 -17.97 1.12
C PRO A 259 -9.91 -18.54 0.37
N GLY A 260 -8.82 -18.79 1.09
CA GLY A 260 -7.58 -19.34 0.54
C GLY A 260 -6.70 -18.31 -0.22
N GLU A 261 -7.08 -17.05 -0.22
CA GLU A 261 -6.29 -15.98 -0.83
C GLU A 261 -5.14 -15.56 0.08
N ALA A 262 -4.00 -15.20 -0.53
CA ALA A 262 -2.87 -14.65 0.21
C ALA A 262 -3.20 -13.23 0.73
N GLU A 263 -2.82 -12.91 1.96
CA GLU A 263 -3.01 -11.60 2.60
C GLU A 263 -2.46 -10.45 1.75
N ALA A 264 -1.36 -10.67 1.05
CA ALA A 264 -0.76 -9.69 0.15
C ALA A 264 -1.74 -9.13 -0.90
N LYS A 265 -2.73 -9.93 -1.34
CA LYS A 265 -3.78 -9.46 -2.27
C LYS A 265 -4.73 -8.47 -1.62
N GLN A 266 -5.20 -8.79 -0.41
CA GLN A 266 -6.04 -7.86 0.36
C GLN A 266 -5.28 -6.57 0.67
N LEU A 267 -4.02 -6.68 1.08
CA LEU A 267 -3.18 -5.52 1.38
C LEU A 267 -2.94 -4.65 0.12
N ALA A 268 -2.78 -5.27 -1.05
CA ALA A 268 -2.69 -4.55 -2.32
C ALA A 268 -3.98 -3.75 -2.63
N ARG A 269 -5.17 -4.33 -2.37
CA ARG A 269 -6.47 -3.63 -2.52
C ARG A 269 -6.56 -2.41 -1.60
N PHE A 270 -6.10 -2.53 -0.36
CA PHE A 270 -5.98 -1.39 0.54
C PHE A 270 -5.09 -0.30 -0.05
N GLY A 271 -3.93 -0.67 -0.62
CA GLY A 271 -3.03 0.27 -1.30
C GLY A 271 -3.69 0.99 -2.49
N GLU A 272 -4.48 0.28 -3.30
CA GLU A 272 -5.20 0.88 -4.43
C GLU A 272 -6.30 1.86 -3.96
N VAL A 273 -7.04 1.51 -2.91
CA VAL A 273 -8.03 2.41 -2.30
C VAL A 273 -7.35 3.68 -1.76
N MET A 274 -6.22 3.54 -1.04
CA MET A 274 -5.47 4.69 -0.53
C MET A 274 -4.96 5.58 -1.67
N ARG A 275 -4.42 5.00 -2.74
CA ARG A 275 -3.98 5.75 -3.93
C ARG A 275 -5.14 6.51 -4.57
N ALA A 276 -6.30 5.87 -4.71
CA ALA A 276 -7.48 6.50 -5.28
C ALA A 276 -8.03 7.64 -4.41
N VAL A 277 -8.04 7.47 -3.10
CA VAL A 277 -8.37 8.53 -2.12
C VAL A 277 -7.42 9.71 -2.26
N LEU A 278 -6.10 9.47 -2.29
CA LEU A 278 -5.11 10.54 -2.45
C LEU A 278 -5.27 11.32 -3.75
N ARG A 279 -5.67 10.67 -4.85
CA ARG A 279 -5.99 11.35 -6.12
C ARG A 279 -7.18 12.30 -6.02
N LYS A 280 -8.07 12.13 -5.04
CA LYS A 280 -9.27 12.96 -4.82
C LYS A 280 -9.07 14.04 -3.77
N ILE A 281 -8.22 13.82 -2.78
CA ILE A 281 -7.91 14.82 -1.72
C ILE A 281 -7.36 16.11 -2.36
N SER A 282 -7.66 17.25 -1.73
CA SER A 282 -7.13 18.55 -2.17
C SER A 282 -5.62 18.64 -2.02
N GLU A 283 -4.95 19.30 -2.99
CA GLU A 283 -3.53 19.63 -2.91
C GLU A 283 -3.26 20.86 -2.02
N ASP A 284 -4.30 21.61 -1.70
CA ASP A 284 -4.21 22.71 -0.74
C ASP A 284 -4.18 22.16 0.69
N PRO A 285 -3.12 22.44 1.48
CA PRO A 285 -2.99 21.91 2.83
C PRO A 285 -4.15 22.29 3.77
N LYS A 286 -4.73 23.50 3.59
CA LYS A 286 -5.86 23.94 4.43
C LYS A 286 -7.13 23.15 4.10
N ALA A 287 -7.41 22.97 2.80
CA ALA A 287 -8.57 22.18 2.39
C ALA A 287 -8.42 20.71 2.77
N ALA A 288 -7.22 20.13 2.66
CA ALA A 288 -6.94 18.78 3.13
C ALA A 288 -7.09 18.66 4.66
N THR A 289 -6.65 19.68 5.42
CA THR A 289 -6.85 19.73 6.88
C THR A 289 -8.34 19.75 7.22
N VAL A 290 -9.16 20.57 6.55
CA VAL A 290 -10.62 20.56 6.74
C VAL A 290 -11.23 19.19 6.45
N THR A 291 -10.75 18.47 5.41
CA THR A 291 -11.18 17.10 5.14
C THR A 291 -10.88 16.17 6.33
N VAL A 292 -9.69 16.27 6.92
CA VAL A 292 -9.30 15.48 8.11
C VAL A 292 -10.15 15.86 9.32
N GLU A 293 -10.31 17.15 9.62
CA GLU A 293 -11.13 17.67 10.73
C GLU A 293 -12.58 17.19 10.63
N THR A 294 -13.13 17.15 9.42
CA THR A 294 -14.53 16.74 9.17
C THR A 294 -14.74 15.23 9.46
N LEU A 295 -13.68 14.41 9.48
CA LEU A 295 -13.80 13.03 9.95
C LEU A 295 -14.18 12.94 11.44
N ALA A 296 -13.93 14.01 12.21
CA ALA A 296 -14.16 14.08 13.67
C ALA A 296 -13.49 12.91 14.42
N GLN A 297 -12.37 12.45 13.91
CA GLN A 297 -11.58 11.37 14.47
C GLN A 297 -10.64 11.91 15.56
N VAL A 298 -10.53 11.22 16.68
CA VAL A 298 -9.46 11.50 17.66
C VAL A 298 -8.15 10.95 17.12
N LEU A 299 -7.29 11.85 16.64
CA LEU A 299 -6.00 11.51 16.09
C LEU A 299 -4.97 11.19 17.17
N ASP A 300 -3.89 10.54 16.77
CA ASP A 300 -2.73 10.32 17.62
C ASP A 300 -2.02 11.66 17.89
N PRO A 301 -1.57 11.94 19.12
CA PRO A 301 -0.87 13.19 19.45
C PRO A 301 0.40 13.44 18.61
N SER A 302 1.00 12.38 18.05
CA SER A 302 2.16 12.50 17.16
C SER A 302 1.82 13.07 15.79
N LEU A 303 0.53 13.08 15.38
CA LEU A 303 0.09 13.51 14.07
C LEU A 303 -1.22 14.31 14.16
N PRO A 304 -1.18 15.58 14.58
CA PRO A 304 -2.35 16.46 14.63
C PRO A 304 -3.00 16.65 13.24
N GLU A 305 -4.27 17.06 13.21
CA GLU A 305 -5.07 17.24 11.98
C GLU A 305 -4.36 18.10 10.93
N LYS A 306 -3.73 19.18 11.37
CA LYS A 306 -2.99 20.10 10.50
C LYS A 306 -1.81 19.42 9.81
N ASP A 307 -1.05 18.61 10.55
CA ASP A 307 0.14 17.96 10.05
C ASP A 307 -0.24 16.78 9.14
N LEU A 308 -1.26 16.01 9.52
CA LEU A 308 -1.84 14.98 8.68
C LEU A 308 -2.41 15.58 7.38
N GLY A 309 -3.19 16.66 7.47
CA GLY A 309 -3.74 17.34 6.29
C GLY A 309 -2.65 17.85 5.36
N ALA A 310 -1.58 18.45 5.91
CA ALA A 310 -0.44 18.93 5.12
C ALA A 310 0.31 17.78 4.41
N SER A 311 0.52 16.64 5.09
CA SER A 311 1.16 15.45 4.51
C SER A 311 0.27 14.84 3.43
N LEU A 312 -1.04 14.71 3.66
CA LEU A 312 -1.99 14.20 2.66
C LEU A 312 -2.07 15.11 1.42
N ALA A 313 -2.02 16.43 1.58
CA ALA A 313 -2.01 17.39 0.46
C ALA A 313 -0.77 17.22 -0.43
N LYS A 314 0.42 17.03 0.16
CA LYS A 314 1.65 16.75 -0.59
C LYS A 314 1.53 15.45 -1.37
N LEU A 315 1.08 14.37 -0.72
CA LEU A 315 0.87 13.07 -1.36
C LEU A 315 -0.19 13.13 -2.45
N ALA A 316 -1.28 13.88 -2.26
CA ALA A 316 -2.30 14.14 -3.26
C ALA A 316 -1.73 14.82 -4.51
N SER A 317 -0.87 15.81 -4.33
CA SER A 317 -0.15 16.45 -5.44
C SER A 317 0.66 15.44 -6.26
N ARG A 318 1.39 14.52 -5.60
CA ARG A 318 2.12 13.44 -6.28
C ARG A 318 1.19 12.48 -7.01
N ALA A 319 0.09 12.07 -6.35
CA ALA A 319 -0.85 11.11 -6.91
C ALA A 319 -1.58 11.64 -8.16
N LYS A 320 -1.90 12.93 -8.21
CA LYS A 320 -2.59 13.56 -9.33
C LYS A 320 -1.71 13.75 -10.57
N VAL A 321 -0.43 14.02 -10.39
CA VAL A 321 0.51 14.19 -11.52
C VAL A 321 1.10 12.85 -11.99
N GLY A 322 0.78 11.73 -11.34
CA GLY A 322 1.28 10.41 -11.71
C GLY A 322 2.62 10.03 -11.07
N ASP A 323 3.18 10.88 -10.22
CA ASP A 323 4.44 10.64 -9.50
C ASP A 323 4.20 9.90 -8.18
N TYR A 324 3.31 8.91 -8.21
CA TYR A 324 2.91 8.12 -7.05
C TYR A 324 2.94 6.62 -7.35
N LYS A 325 3.49 5.84 -6.42
CA LYS A 325 3.63 4.39 -6.56
C LYS A 325 3.08 3.67 -5.32
N THR A 326 2.66 2.44 -5.51
CA THR A 326 2.38 1.50 -4.42
C THR A 326 3.40 0.37 -4.51
N ALA A 327 4.06 0.06 -3.41
CA ALA A 327 5.04 -1.01 -3.31
C ALA A 327 4.71 -1.89 -2.10
N MET A 328 4.85 -3.21 -2.26
CA MET A 328 4.78 -4.16 -1.14
C MET A 328 6.18 -4.33 -0.57
N LEU A 329 6.32 -4.30 0.76
CA LEU A 329 7.57 -4.64 1.42
C LEU A 329 7.77 -6.17 1.30
N PRO A 330 8.78 -6.65 0.57
CA PRO A 330 9.02 -8.08 0.44
C PRO A 330 9.56 -8.65 1.76
N VAL A 331 8.82 -9.58 2.34
CA VAL A 331 9.22 -10.34 3.53
C VAL A 331 9.34 -11.82 3.18
N GLN A 332 10.20 -12.51 3.91
CA GLN A 332 10.32 -13.96 3.85
C GLN A 332 9.18 -14.64 4.62
N ASP A 333 9.06 -15.95 4.50
CA ASP A 333 8.03 -16.73 5.20
C ASP A 333 8.13 -16.61 6.74
N ASP A 334 9.34 -16.30 7.23
CA ASP A 334 9.62 -16.06 8.67
C ASP A 334 9.39 -14.60 9.11
N GLY A 335 8.87 -13.76 8.22
CA GLY A 335 8.62 -12.35 8.49
C GLY A 335 9.84 -11.44 8.39
N THR A 336 11.01 -11.97 8.06
CA THR A 336 12.24 -11.18 7.94
C THR A 336 12.33 -10.45 6.60
N LEU A 337 13.11 -9.37 6.56
CA LEU A 337 13.33 -8.61 5.32
C LEU A 337 14.25 -9.38 4.38
N THR A 338 13.92 -9.40 3.09
CA THR A 338 14.86 -9.88 2.05
C THR A 338 15.95 -8.86 1.80
N ASP A 339 17.12 -9.28 1.29
CA ASP A 339 18.17 -8.35 0.85
C ASP A 339 17.68 -7.40 -0.24
N ALA A 340 16.79 -7.87 -1.12
CA ALA A 340 16.16 -7.06 -2.14
C ALA A 340 15.27 -5.99 -1.51
N ALA A 341 14.46 -6.34 -0.48
CA ALA A 341 13.63 -5.39 0.26
C ALA A 341 14.49 -4.31 0.94
N THR A 342 15.58 -4.71 1.58
CA THR A 342 16.51 -3.81 2.24
C THR A 342 17.10 -2.79 1.25
N ARG A 343 17.49 -3.23 0.05
CA ARG A 343 18.05 -2.32 -0.96
C ARG A 343 16.99 -1.45 -1.61
N SER A 344 15.91 -2.03 -2.14
CA SER A 344 14.96 -1.31 -2.99
C SER A 344 13.94 -0.50 -2.20
N VAL A 345 13.41 -1.05 -1.11
CA VAL A 345 12.36 -0.36 -0.33
C VAL A 345 13.00 0.47 0.77
N VAL A 346 13.82 -0.13 1.62
CA VAL A 346 14.36 0.55 2.79
C VAL A 346 15.33 1.66 2.36
N LYS A 347 16.30 1.37 1.50
CA LYS A 347 17.30 2.36 1.08
C LYS A 347 16.75 3.37 0.07
N ASP A 348 16.11 2.91 -1.00
CA ASP A 348 15.76 3.79 -2.12
C ASP A 348 14.46 4.57 -1.86
N ILE A 349 13.44 3.94 -1.28
CA ILE A 349 12.16 4.58 -1.00
C ILE A 349 12.19 5.29 0.36
N LEU A 350 12.51 4.56 1.43
CA LEU A 350 12.45 5.09 2.80
C LEU A 350 13.69 5.89 3.18
N GLY A 351 14.83 5.67 2.52
CA GLY A 351 16.10 6.32 2.82
C GLY A 351 16.70 5.86 4.14
N GLY A 352 16.18 4.77 4.65
CA GLY A 352 16.67 4.13 5.86
C GLY A 352 17.92 3.28 5.61
N THR A 353 18.46 2.84 6.70
CA THR A 353 19.48 1.78 6.71
C THR A 353 19.00 0.77 7.74
N VAL A 354 18.89 -0.49 7.35
CA VAL A 354 18.70 -1.55 8.34
C VAL A 354 19.91 -1.47 9.27
N LYS A 355 19.71 -1.03 10.50
CA LYS A 355 20.80 -0.87 11.45
C LYS A 355 21.39 -2.24 11.75
N ALA A 356 22.68 -2.39 11.50
CA ALA A 356 23.45 -3.39 12.21
C ALA A 356 23.34 -3.08 13.72
N PRO A 357 23.37 -4.11 14.61
CA PRO A 357 23.33 -3.89 16.05
C PRO A 357 24.42 -2.91 16.47
N GLU A 358 24.08 -2.00 17.40
CA GLU A 358 25.09 -1.14 18.04
C GLU A 358 26.09 -2.03 18.79
N GLU A 359 27.37 -1.65 18.79
CA GLU A 359 28.39 -2.36 19.58
C GLU A 359 27.94 -2.38 21.06
N GLY A 360 27.72 -3.60 21.60
CA GLY A 360 27.19 -3.81 22.94
C GLY A 360 25.71 -4.13 23.04
N ALA A 361 24.95 -4.08 21.93
CA ALA A 361 23.58 -4.59 21.90
C ALA A 361 23.55 -6.12 22.08
N PRO A 362 22.52 -6.69 22.73
CA PRO A 362 22.35 -8.13 22.81
C PRO A 362 22.35 -8.77 21.40
N LEU A 363 23.08 -9.88 21.25
CA LEU A 363 23.12 -10.64 19.99
C LEU A 363 21.70 -11.10 19.63
N ARG A 364 21.21 -10.74 18.46
CA ARG A 364 19.88 -11.13 18.00
C ARG A 364 19.91 -12.53 17.41
N VAL A 365 19.12 -13.41 17.97
CA VAL A 365 19.01 -14.80 17.54
C VAL A 365 17.63 -15.08 16.98
N ALA A 366 17.53 -15.23 15.67
CA ALA A 366 16.30 -15.67 15.02
C ALA A 366 16.08 -17.17 15.26
N VAL A 367 14.90 -17.53 15.75
CA VAL A 367 14.56 -18.94 15.99
C VAL A 367 13.38 -19.35 15.13
N ARG A 368 13.60 -20.39 14.32
CA ARG A 368 12.57 -21.03 13.51
C ARG A 368 12.27 -22.41 14.07
N ASN A 369 11.00 -22.67 14.38
CA ASN A 369 10.59 -23.93 14.97
C ASN A 369 10.21 -24.95 13.86
N ALA A 370 11.08 -25.94 13.63
CA ALA A 370 10.89 -27.07 12.74
C ALA A 370 10.81 -28.42 13.49
N THR A 371 10.47 -28.37 14.81
CA THR A 371 10.36 -29.60 15.64
C THR A 371 9.01 -30.31 15.50
N GLY A 372 8.00 -29.66 14.92
CA GLY A 372 6.60 -30.09 15.00
C GLY A 372 5.94 -29.87 16.38
N ASN A 373 6.70 -29.49 17.41
CA ASN A 373 6.19 -29.20 18.77
C ASN A 373 6.06 -27.68 18.97
N ALA A 374 4.84 -27.20 19.19
CA ALA A 374 4.57 -25.76 19.37
C ALA A 374 5.29 -25.12 20.57
N ARG A 375 5.62 -25.92 21.60
CA ARG A 375 6.31 -25.44 22.82
C ARG A 375 7.81 -25.24 22.65
N ALA A 376 8.41 -25.81 21.60
CA ALA A 376 9.85 -25.74 21.39
C ALA A 376 10.35 -24.31 21.15
N GLY A 377 9.60 -23.49 20.41
CA GLY A 377 9.92 -22.09 20.19
C GLY A 377 9.93 -21.29 21.49
N GLU A 378 8.92 -21.46 22.34
CA GLU A 378 8.83 -20.80 23.63
C GLU A 378 9.94 -21.27 24.62
N SER A 379 10.25 -22.55 24.63
CA SER A 379 11.38 -23.07 25.40
C SER A 379 12.71 -22.44 24.96
N ALA A 380 12.94 -22.34 23.67
CA ALA A 380 14.12 -21.69 23.11
C ALA A 380 14.17 -20.17 23.45
N ARG A 381 13.03 -19.50 23.40
CA ARG A 381 12.89 -18.09 23.80
C ARG A 381 13.37 -17.88 25.24
N ILE A 382 12.83 -18.67 26.17
CA ILE A 382 13.18 -18.57 27.60
C ILE A 382 14.68 -18.77 27.81
N VAL A 383 15.25 -19.77 27.16
CA VAL A 383 16.67 -20.10 27.30
C VAL A 383 17.56 -19.01 26.71
N LEU A 384 17.21 -18.46 25.53
CA LEU A 384 17.98 -17.41 24.89
C LEU A 384 17.91 -16.07 25.65
N VAL A 385 16.70 -15.67 26.07
CA VAL A 385 16.53 -14.42 26.83
C VAL A 385 17.27 -14.50 28.16
N ASN A 386 17.22 -15.64 28.88
CA ASN A 386 18.00 -15.85 30.10
C ASN A 386 19.50 -15.89 29.83
N GLY A 387 19.93 -16.28 28.63
CA GLY A 387 21.32 -16.24 28.17
C GLY A 387 21.80 -14.84 27.74
N GLY A 388 20.95 -13.81 27.83
CA GLY A 388 21.28 -12.44 27.46
C GLY A 388 21.21 -12.16 25.96
N TYR A 389 20.52 -13.00 25.18
CA TYR A 389 20.29 -12.81 23.75
C TYR A 389 18.96 -12.09 23.49
N ALA A 390 18.90 -11.30 22.44
CA ALA A 390 17.64 -10.80 21.91
C ALA A 390 17.00 -11.90 21.03
N PHE A 391 15.86 -12.42 21.48
CA PHE A 391 15.14 -13.46 20.76
C PHE A 391 14.32 -12.87 19.62
N VAL A 392 14.42 -13.47 18.41
CA VAL A 392 13.66 -13.13 17.22
C VAL A 392 12.83 -14.34 16.84
N ASP A 393 11.49 -14.25 16.96
CA ASP A 393 10.60 -15.32 16.49
C ASP A 393 10.51 -15.32 14.96
N SER A 394 11.03 -16.34 14.32
CA SER A 394 10.97 -16.56 12.87
C SER A 394 9.92 -17.60 12.47
N GLY A 395 8.97 -17.88 13.37
CA GLY A 395 7.80 -18.69 13.11
C GLY A 395 8.08 -20.20 13.03
N LYS A 396 7.22 -20.89 12.28
CA LYS A 396 7.30 -22.34 12.08
C LYS A 396 7.91 -22.65 10.72
N ALA A 397 8.70 -23.70 10.63
CA ALA A 397 9.19 -24.28 9.38
C ALA A 397 8.62 -25.68 9.20
N LYS A 398 8.87 -26.24 8.02
CA LYS A 398 8.64 -27.66 7.76
C LYS A 398 9.54 -28.49 8.70
N ASP A 399 9.00 -29.56 9.24
CA ASP A 399 9.71 -30.41 10.20
C ASP A 399 11.09 -30.84 9.66
N GLU A 400 12.12 -30.55 10.44
CA GLU A 400 13.52 -30.91 10.18
C GLU A 400 13.99 -31.91 11.22
N ALA A 401 14.83 -32.87 10.80
CA ALA A 401 15.36 -33.88 11.71
C ALA A 401 16.41 -33.34 12.68
N GLU A 402 17.25 -32.44 12.19
CA GLU A 402 18.40 -31.88 12.93
C GLU A 402 18.28 -30.36 13.06
N SER A 403 18.66 -29.86 14.23
CA SER A 403 18.78 -28.43 14.49
C SER A 403 20.04 -27.84 13.82
N VAL A 404 19.93 -26.61 13.33
CA VAL A 404 21.03 -25.90 12.68
C VAL A 404 21.11 -24.47 13.22
N VAL A 405 22.33 -24.01 13.53
CA VAL A 405 22.62 -22.62 13.89
C VAL A 405 23.47 -21.99 12.77
N ILE A 406 22.94 -20.96 12.12
CA ILE A 406 23.46 -20.34 10.90
C ILE A 406 24.12 -19.01 11.24
N TYR A 407 25.34 -18.78 10.76
CA TYR A 407 26.11 -17.55 10.88
C TYR A 407 26.65 -17.08 9.54
N ARG A 408 26.87 -15.76 9.36
CA ARG A 408 27.28 -15.15 8.09
C ARG A 408 28.80 -15.06 7.95
N THR A 409 29.50 -14.45 8.89
CA THR A 409 30.93 -14.17 8.80
C THR A 409 31.74 -15.08 9.71
N ALA A 410 33.05 -15.17 9.46
CA ALA A 410 33.95 -15.95 10.34
C ALA A 410 33.97 -15.43 11.78
N GLU A 411 33.76 -14.13 11.97
CA GLU A 411 33.72 -13.46 13.28
C GLU A 411 32.47 -13.86 14.06
N ASP A 412 31.35 -14.16 13.37
CA ASP A 412 30.12 -14.58 14.03
C ASP A 412 30.09 -16.06 14.41
N LYS A 413 31.08 -16.85 13.98
CA LYS A 413 31.16 -18.28 14.28
C LYS A 413 31.21 -18.57 15.77
N GLU A 414 31.98 -17.78 16.53
CA GLU A 414 32.07 -17.95 17.97
C GLU A 414 30.74 -17.64 18.64
N LYS A 415 30.08 -16.55 18.24
CA LYS A 415 28.74 -16.16 18.72
C LYS A 415 27.72 -17.26 18.43
N ALA A 416 27.70 -17.79 17.20
CA ALA A 416 26.81 -18.90 16.82
C ALA A 416 27.09 -20.18 17.62
N THR A 417 28.33 -20.43 17.99
CA THR A 417 28.72 -21.57 18.82
C THR A 417 28.19 -21.38 20.26
N GLU A 418 28.26 -20.18 20.81
CA GLU A 418 27.68 -19.87 22.13
C GLU A 418 26.17 -20.00 22.12
N VAL A 419 25.50 -19.52 21.08
CA VAL A 419 24.06 -19.68 20.88
C VAL A 419 23.68 -21.17 20.82
N ALA A 420 24.43 -21.99 20.06
CA ALA A 420 24.19 -23.43 19.99
C ALA A 420 24.32 -24.09 21.37
N LYS A 421 25.34 -23.74 22.14
CA LYS A 421 25.52 -24.23 23.51
C LYS A 421 24.36 -23.83 24.42
N THR A 422 23.94 -22.58 24.35
CA THR A 422 22.82 -22.03 25.14
C THR A 422 21.53 -22.79 24.83
N LEU A 423 21.30 -23.15 23.57
CA LEU A 423 20.16 -23.96 23.13
C LEU A 423 20.33 -25.46 23.40
N GLY A 424 21.48 -25.90 23.96
CA GLY A 424 21.75 -27.30 24.21
C GLY A 424 22.03 -28.12 22.94
N LEU A 425 22.42 -27.44 21.86
CA LEU A 425 22.72 -28.08 20.57
C LEU A 425 24.19 -28.48 20.49
N SER A 426 24.49 -29.47 19.64
CA SER A 426 25.86 -29.91 19.41
C SER A 426 26.67 -28.86 18.62
N ALA A 427 28.00 -28.83 18.77
CA ALA A 427 28.87 -27.96 17.99
C ALA A 427 28.79 -28.23 16.46
N GLY A 428 28.35 -29.43 16.06
CA GLY A 428 28.11 -29.80 14.66
C GLY A 428 26.87 -29.13 14.04
N ALA A 429 26.00 -28.57 14.87
CA ALA A 429 24.83 -27.82 14.42
C ALA A 429 25.20 -26.45 13.79
N VAL A 430 26.40 -25.93 14.07
CA VAL A 430 26.83 -24.59 13.60
C VAL A 430 27.32 -24.64 12.17
N LYS A 431 26.59 -23.97 11.26
CA LYS A 431 26.91 -23.93 9.82
C LYS A 431 27.03 -22.51 9.32
N LYS A 432 27.96 -22.30 8.38
CA LYS A 432 28.04 -21.03 7.66
C LYS A 432 26.91 -20.94 6.63
N GLY A 433 26.19 -19.83 6.63
CA GLY A 433 25.08 -19.56 5.73
C GLY A 433 24.59 -18.13 5.91
N GLU A 434 23.40 -17.84 5.44
CA GLU A 434 22.77 -16.52 5.55
C GLU A 434 21.75 -16.56 6.70
N PRO A 435 22.01 -15.89 7.84
CA PRO A 435 21.00 -15.74 8.90
C PRO A 435 19.83 -14.88 8.41
N ALA A 436 18.74 -14.91 9.15
CA ALA A 436 17.62 -14.00 8.93
C ALA A 436 18.08 -12.53 8.92
N ALA A 437 17.50 -11.70 8.04
CA ALA A 437 17.97 -10.33 7.79
C ALA A 437 17.94 -9.41 9.04
N ASN A 438 17.08 -9.71 10.01
CA ASN A 438 16.93 -8.99 11.26
C ASN A 438 17.66 -9.64 12.45
N ALA A 439 18.49 -10.64 12.21
CA ALA A 439 19.25 -11.37 13.23
C ALA A 439 20.73 -11.51 12.84
N ASP A 440 21.54 -11.64 13.87
CA ASP A 440 22.99 -11.84 13.72
C ASP A 440 23.30 -13.33 13.53
N VAL A 441 22.45 -14.18 14.13
CA VAL A 441 22.51 -15.64 14.07
C VAL A 441 21.09 -16.18 13.93
N SER A 442 20.90 -17.25 13.17
CA SER A 442 19.61 -17.95 13.05
C SER A 442 19.73 -19.37 13.55
N ALA A 443 18.77 -19.80 14.37
CA ALA A 443 18.62 -21.19 14.83
C ALA A 443 17.34 -21.81 14.24
N VAL A 444 17.49 -22.88 13.49
CA VAL A 444 16.37 -23.76 13.09
C VAL A 444 16.36 -24.93 14.08
N LEU A 445 15.28 -25.06 14.83
CA LEU A 445 15.11 -26.12 15.81
C LEU A 445 14.53 -27.35 15.11
N GLY A 446 15.29 -28.42 15.02
CA GLY A 446 14.86 -29.71 14.50
C GLY A 446 14.29 -30.62 15.59
N GLN A 447 13.90 -31.84 15.23
CA GLN A 447 13.32 -32.83 16.12
C GLN A 447 14.31 -33.31 17.23
N ASP A 448 15.61 -33.08 17.03
CA ASP A 448 16.68 -33.32 18.03
C ASP A 448 16.72 -32.28 19.16
N TYR A 449 16.00 -31.14 19.03
CA TYR A 449 15.91 -30.13 20.07
C TYR A 449 15.07 -30.63 21.25
N LYS A 450 15.67 -30.64 22.45
CA LYS A 450 14.99 -31.03 23.67
C LYS A 450 14.41 -29.81 24.35
N THR A 451 13.10 -29.78 24.44
CA THR A 451 12.41 -28.80 25.32
C THR A 451 12.76 -29.14 26.76
N GLY A 452 13.48 -28.28 27.44
CA GLY A 452 13.82 -28.41 28.86
C GLY A 452 12.59 -28.38 29.76
#